data_abbe58cf91cd8e7dc51ac4ad84e97dd8
#
_entry.id   abbe58cf91cd8e7dc51ac4ad84e97dd8
#
_cell.length_a   1.000
_cell.length_b   1.000
_cell.length_c   1.000
_cell.angle_alpha   90.00
_cell.angle_beta   90.00
_cell.angle_gamma   90.00
#
_symmetry.space_group_name_H-M   'P 1'
#
loop_
_entity.id
_entity.type
_entity.pdbx_description
1 polymer ?
#
loop_
_entity_poly.entity_id
_entity_poly.type
_entity_poly.pdbx_seq_one_letter_code
_entity_poly.pdbx_strand_id
1 'polypeptide(L)'
;MADLSPTIRQRELGMRLREFRTAKGLTVEEVANELLCSPTKISRAETGARRATLRDVRDLCQLYGVDAETSAELMGLAREARQQGWWTKYDDLKITPFIGMEQSASAITCFGMYFVPALLQTEDYARAIIKGIVPKIEEDILGQRVEARMIRQKLLSQAKPPKYRALLDEAVLHRQVGGPAVMRAQLDKILSFMREKAAVQVIPYEVGAYGAIDSNFDYLEFAGTMLPDLVFVEGLVSHLYQERPEEIERYREALEYLRDEALNPRDSAKRIEEIRDKL
;
A
#
# COMPACT_ATOMS: atom_id res chain seq x y z
N MET A 1 -12.85 3.24 17.28
CA MET A 1 -12.13 3.78 16.12
C MET A 1 -11.16 2.71 15.63
N ALA A 2 -10.93 2.59 14.32
CA ALA A 2 -9.89 1.69 13.81
C ALA A 2 -8.53 2.19 14.31
N ASP A 3 -7.65 1.25 14.68
CA ASP A 3 -6.28 1.56 15.10
C ASP A 3 -5.45 1.89 13.85
N LEU A 4 -5.49 3.16 13.44
CA LEU A 4 -4.83 3.64 12.23
C LEU A 4 -3.31 3.74 12.47
N SER A 5 -2.53 3.35 11.45
CA SER A 5 -1.07 3.37 11.52
C SER A 5 -0.51 4.79 11.74
N PRO A 6 0.69 4.91 12.32
CA PRO A 6 1.37 6.21 12.48
C PRO A 6 1.55 6.96 11.15
N THR A 7 1.71 6.24 10.05
CA THR A 7 1.82 6.84 8.70
C THR A 7 0.52 7.52 8.28
N ILE A 8 -0.62 6.89 8.52
CA ILE A 8 -1.94 7.45 8.23
C ILE A 8 -2.21 8.67 9.13
N ARG A 9 -1.91 8.58 10.43
CA ARG A 9 -2.05 9.70 11.36
C ARG A 9 -1.23 10.93 10.95
N GLN A 10 -0.02 10.69 10.46
CA GLN A 10 0.84 11.75 9.93
C GLN A 10 0.24 12.43 8.71
N ARG A 11 -0.35 11.67 7.79
CA ARG A 11 -0.99 12.20 6.58
C ARG A 11 -2.28 12.95 6.92
N GLU A 12 -3.12 12.38 7.78
CA GLU A 12 -4.35 13.03 8.26
C GLU A 12 -4.05 14.37 8.93
N LEU A 13 -3.04 14.41 9.80
CA LEU A 13 -2.57 15.66 10.41
C LEU A 13 -2.13 16.67 9.35
N GLY A 14 -1.35 16.24 8.37
CA GLY A 14 -0.86 17.11 7.30
C GLY A 14 -2.00 17.71 6.47
N MET A 15 -2.99 16.91 6.09
CA MET A 15 -4.16 17.37 5.35
C MET A 15 -4.96 18.41 6.16
N ARG A 16 -5.26 18.12 7.42
CA ARG A 16 -5.99 19.07 8.29
C ARG A 16 -5.23 20.39 8.46
N LEU A 17 -3.90 20.35 8.64
CA LEU A 17 -3.09 21.57 8.70
C LEU A 17 -3.16 22.37 7.40
N ARG A 18 -3.13 21.70 6.24
CA ARG A 18 -3.28 22.35 4.93
C ARG A 18 -4.66 22.98 4.76
N GLU A 19 -5.73 22.31 5.21
CA GLU A 19 -7.09 22.86 5.18
C GLU A 19 -7.19 24.15 5.99
N PHE A 20 -6.67 24.17 7.21
CA PHE A 20 -6.65 25.40 8.03
C PHE A 20 -5.83 26.51 7.40
N ARG A 21 -4.67 26.19 6.82
CA ARG A 21 -3.87 27.19 6.09
C ARG A 21 -4.64 27.78 4.90
N THR A 22 -5.24 26.95 4.08
CA THR A 22 -5.98 27.39 2.88
C THR A 22 -7.24 28.17 3.25
N ALA A 23 -7.96 27.74 4.27
CA ALA A 23 -9.12 28.47 4.81
C ALA A 23 -8.75 29.87 5.35
N LYS A 24 -7.51 30.03 5.84
CA LYS A 24 -6.96 31.31 6.27
C LYS A 24 -6.44 32.16 5.09
N GLY A 25 -6.41 31.61 3.87
CA GLY A 25 -5.92 32.29 2.68
C GLY A 25 -4.40 32.43 2.63
N LEU A 26 -3.65 31.69 3.45
CA LEU A 26 -2.19 31.79 3.53
C LEU A 26 -1.49 30.85 2.53
N THR A 27 -0.42 31.36 1.91
CA THR A 27 0.52 30.54 1.12
C THR A 27 1.50 29.80 2.04
N VAL A 28 2.16 28.78 1.51
CA VAL A 28 3.23 28.05 2.21
C VAL A 28 4.39 28.98 2.59
N GLU A 29 4.71 29.91 1.68
CA GLU A 29 5.78 30.91 1.84
C GLU A 29 5.48 31.89 2.99
N GLU A 30 4.25 32.40 3.07
CA GLU A 30 3.83 33.31 4.14
C GLU A 30 3.91 32.62 5.51
N VAL A 31 3.41 31.38 5.62
CA VAL A 31 3.51 30.59 6.86
C VAL A 31 4.96 30.31 7.24
N ALA A 32 5.80 29.99 6.26
CA ALA A 32 7.22 29.71 6.49
C ALA A 32 7.96 30.97 7.00
N ASN A 33 7.65 32.15 6.45
CA ASN A 33 8.21 33.41 6.89
C ASN A 33 7.77 33.76 8.32
N GLU A 34 6.49 33.60 8.64
CA GLU A 34 5.94 33.90 9.96
C GLU A 34 6.54 32.98 11.04
N LEU A 35 6.74 31.70 10.72
CA LEU A 35 7.32 30.71 11.64
C LEU A 35 8.85 30.59 11.55
N LEU A 36 9.51 31.48 10.82
CA LEU A 36 10.98 31.53 10.64
C LEU A 36 11.55 30.16 10.22
N CYS A 37 10.92 29.52 9.23
CA CYS A 37 11.34 28.22 8.72
C CYS A 37 11.31 28.16 7.19
N SER A 38 11.75 27.04 6.59
CA SER A 38 11.73 26.89 5.13
C SER A 38 10.32 26.53 4.62
N PRO A 39 9.91 27.02 3.43
CA PRO A 39 8.67 26.60 2.76
C PRO A 39 8.59 25.09 2.58
N THR A 40 9.70 24.43 2.29
CA THR A 40 9.81 22.97 2.20
C THR A 40 9.42 22.27 3.50
N LYS A 41 9.71 22.87 4.68
CA LYS A 41 9.31 22.29 5.97
C LYS A 41 7.79 22.25 6.10
N ILE A 42 7.11 23.33 5.76
CA ILE A 42 5.65 23.43 5.81
C ILE A 42 5.02 22.46 4.79
N SER A 43 5.43 22.54 3.53
CA SER A 43 4.93 21.66 2.47
C SER A 43 5.08 20.17 2.81
N ARG A 44 6.24 19.75 3.33
CA ARG A 44 6.48 18.36 3.73
C ARG A 44 5.70 17.94 4.98
N ALA A 45 5.37 18.86 5.88
CA ALA A 45 4.47 18.59 7.01
C ALA A 45 3.03 18.38 6.52
N GLU A 46 2.55 19.22 5.59
CA GLU A 46 1.20 19.14 5.03
C GLU A 46 0.97 17.92 4.13
N THR A 47 2.00 17.49 3.40
CA THR A 47 1.93 16.27 2.56
C THR A 47 2.18 14.98 3.34
N GLY A 48 2.50 15.07 4.63
CA GLY A 48 2.89 13.92 5.42
C GLY A 48 4.27 13.33 5.05
N ALA A 49 5.05 14.00 4.21
CA ALA A 49 6.42 13.56 3.86
C ALA A 49 7.43 13.78 5.00
N ARG A 50 7.06 14.59 6.00
CA ARG A 50 7.84 14.84 7.22
C ARG A 50 6.90 14.86 8.42
N ARG A 51 7.31 14.22 9.51
CA ARG A 51 6.61 14.31 10.80
C ARG A 51 6.71 15.74 11.34
N ALA A 52 5.55 16.37 11.59
CA ALA A 52 5.48 17.62 12.33
C ALA A 52 5.82 17.35 13.80
N THR A 53 6.60 18.23 14.42
CA THR A 53 6.83 18.16 15.86
C THR A 53 5.60 18.72 16.59
N LEU A 54 5.43 18.38 17.86
CA LEU A 54 4.36 18.97 18.69
C LEU A 54 4.45 20.48 18.75
N ARG A 55 5.66 21.02 18.72
CA ARG A 55 5.89 22.46 18.64
C ARG A 55 5.40 23.03 17.31
N ASP A 56 5.78 22.40 16.19
CA ASP A 56 5.32 22.84 14.87
C ASP A 56 3.78 22.88 14.80
N VAL A 57 3.10 21.82 15.28
CA VAL A 57 1.64 21.76 15.29
C VAL A 57 1.01 22.84 16.15
N ARG A 58 1.54 23.08 17.35
CA ARG A 58 1.06 24.16 18.24
C ARG A 58 1.21 25.53 17.57
N ASP A 59 2.40 25.81 17.02
CA ASP A 59 2.70 27.10 16.42
C ASP A 59 1.84 27.34 15.15
N LEU A 60 1.60 26.28 14.34
CA LEU A 60 0.68 26.31 13.20
C LEU A 60 -0.78 26.52 13.63
N CYS A 61 -1.27 25.83 14.66
CA CYS A 61 -2.63 26.03 15.18
C CYS A 61 -2.85 27.46 15.66
N GLN A 62 -1.86 28.04 16.35
CA GLN A 62 -1.91 29.43 16.80
C GLN A 62 -1.97 30.41 15.62
N LEU A 63 -1.12 30.22 14.60
CA LEU A 63 -1.07 31.05 13.41
C LEU A 63 -2.39 31.00 12.61
N TYR A 64 -2.97 29.80 12.48
CA TYR A 64 -4.22 29.60 11.75
C TYR A 64 -5.46 30.02 12.55
N GLY A 65 -5.32 30.29 13.86
CA GLY A 65 -6.43 30.64 14.72
C GLY A 65 -7.37 29.48 15.00
N VAL A 66 -6.81 28.26 15.09
CA VAL A 66 -7.56 27.03 15.42
C VAL A 66 -8.02 27.10 16.87
N ASP A 67 -9.27 26.70 17.12
CA ASP A 67 -9.83 26.66 18.48
C ASP A 67 -9.12 25.64 19.39
N ALA A 68 -9.32 25.73 20.69
CA ALA A 68 -8.60 24.91 21.66
C ALA A 68 -8.93 23.41 21.57
N GLU A 69 -10.19 23.03 21.23
CA GLU A 69 -10.64 21.66 21.11
C GLU A 69 -10.00 21.01 19.89
N THR A 70 -10.12 21.64 18.74
CA THR A 70 -9.49 21.19 17.48
C THR A 70 -7.97 21.15 17.59
N SER A 71 -7.35 22.14 18.25
CA SER A 71 -5.90 22.14 18.50
C SER A 71 -5.48 20.94 19.36
N ALA A 72 -6.27 20.57 20.38
CA ALA A 72 -6.00 19.40 21.21
C ALA A 72 -6.09 18.09 20.39
N GLU A 73 -7.06 17.97 19.48
CA GLU A 73 -7.17 16.84 18.54
C GLU A 73 -5.93 16.73 17.63
N LEU A 74 -5.52 17.83 16.98
CA LEU A 74 -4.35 17.86 16.11
C LEU A 74 -3.07 17.50 16.86
N MET A 75 -2.94 17.95 18.11
CA MET A 75 -1.85 17.55 18.99
C MET A 75 -1.91 16.06 19.36
N GLY A 76 -3.11 15.47 19.47
CA GLY A 76 -3.34 14.03 19.61
C GLY A 76 -2.80 13.27 18.41
N LEU A 77 -3.24 13.65 17.22
CA LEU A 77 -2.75 13.07 15.94
C LEU A 77 -1.22 13.15 15.81
N ALA A 78 -0.63 14.28 16.21
CA ALA A 78 0.82 14.45 16.18
C ALA A 78 1.56 13.49 17.14
N ARG A 79 0.97 13.16 18.31
CA ARG A 79 1.53 12.16 19.23
C ARG A 79 1.43 10.75 18.64
N GLU A 80 0.28 10.40 18.09
CA GLU A 80 0.04 9.09 17.46
C GLU A 80 0.95 8.89 16.22
N ALA A 81 1.11 9.91 15.38
CA ALA A 81 2.03 9.90 14.24
C ALA A 81 3.50 9.70 14.62
N ARG A 82 3.89 9.94 15.88
CA ARG A 82 5.26 9.71 16.37
C ARG A 82 5.51 8.29 16.86
N GLN A 83 4.47 7.48 17.01
CA GLN A 83 4.66 6.08 17.33
C GLN A 83 5.46 5.37 16.22
N GLN A 84 6.19 4.35 16.59
CA GLN A 84 6.94 3.56 15.63
C GLN A 84 6.10 2.35 15.19
N GLY A 85 5.84 2.25 13.89
CA GLY A 85 5.26 1.03 13.33
C GLY A 85 6.32 -0.09 13.36
N TRP A 86 5.87 -1.35 13.42
CA TRP A 86 6.75 -2.53 13.46
C TRP A 86 7.73 -2.57 12.27
N TRP A 87 7.39 -1.97 11.14
CA TRP A 87 8.22 -1.94 9.92
C TRP A 87 9.44 -1.04 10.04
N THR A 88 9.49 -0.13 11.01
CA THR A 88 10.62 0.80 11.19
C THR A 88 11.89 0.11 11.67
N LYS A 89 11.81 -1.13 12.15
CA LYS A 89 12.98 -1.94 12.51
C LYS A 89 13.73 -2.51 11.30
N TYR A 90 13.14 -2.42 10.09
CA TYR A 90 13.73 -2.91 8.85
C TYR A 90 14.19 -1.74 7.98
N ASP A 91 15.38 -1.20 8.25
CA ASP A 91 15.89 0.02 7.63
C ASP A 91 16.05 -0.08 6.10
N ASP A 92 16.28 -1.30 5.59
CA ASP A 92 16.47 -1.56 4.15
C ASP A 92 15.16 -1.61 3.35
N LEU A 93 13.99 -1.55 4.00
CA LEU A 93 12.71 -1.57 3.32
C LEU A 93 12.36 -0.18 2.77
N LYS A 94 12.66 0.05 1.49
CA LYS A 94 12.33 1.31 0.80
C LYS A 94 10.83 1.63 0.72
N ILE A 95 9.96 0.64 1.02
CA ILE A 95 8.49 0.75 0.97
C ILE A 95 7.84 0.98 2.35
N THR A 96 8.60 1.42 3.34
CA THR A 96 8.07 1.65 4.71
C THR A 96 6.82 2.54 4.75
N PRO A 97 6.70 3.64 3.97
CA PRO A 97 5.47 4.43 3.95
C PRO A 97 4.27 3.61 3.41
N PHE A 98 4.47 2.80 2.36
CA PHE A 98 3.44 1.94 1.80
C PHE A 98 2.92 0.92 2.83
N ILE A 99 3.82 0.26 3.58
CA ILE A 99 3.42 -0.71 4.62
C ILE A 99 2.49 -0.04 5.64
N GLY A 100 2.80 1.17 6.06
CA GLY A 100 1.95 1.92 6.99
C GLY A 100 0.56 2.25 6.42
N MET A 101 0.47 2.53 5.13
CA MET A 101 -0.80 2.76 4.44
C MET A 101 -1.57 1.46 4.24
N GLU A 102 -0.92 0.40 3.77
CA GLU A 102 -1.48 -0.94 3.63
C GLU A 102 -2.12 -1.46 4.93
N GLN A 103 -1.45 -1.23 6.08
CA GLN A 103 -1.95 -1.62 7.41
C GLN A 103 -3.26 -0.94 7.82
N SER A 104 -3.57 0.19 7.23
CA SER A 104 -4.75 1.00 7.58
C SER A 104 -5.80 1.05 6.48
N ALA A 105 -5.55 0.41 5.34
CA ALA A 105 -6.50 0.34 4.26
C ALA A 105 -7.76 -0.42 4.68
N SER A 106 -8.93 0.06 4.28
CA SER A 106 -10.22 -0.63 4.44
C SER A 106 -10.46 -1.65 3.33
N ALA A 107 -9.91 -1.39 2.14
CA ALA A 107 -9.86 -2.33 1.04
C ALA A 107 -8.54 -2.21 0.29
N ILE A 108 -8.09 -3.33 -0.28
CA ILE A 108 -6.87 -3.46 -1.07
C ILE A 108 -7.20 -4.27 -2.31
N THR A 109 -6.99 -3.69 -3.48
CA THR A 109 -7.07 -4.42 -4.75
C THR A 109 -5.69 -4.42 -5.41
N CYS A 110 -5.08 -5.59 -5.54
CA CYS A 110 -3.81 -5.77 -6.24
C CYS A 110 -4.06 -6.20 -7.68
N PHE A 111 -3.40 -5.56 -8.64
CA PHE A 111 -3.23 -6.10 -9.98
C PHE A 111 -1.80 -6.60 -10.13
N GLY A 112 -1.63 -7.91 -10.23
CA GLY A 112 -0.34 -8.60 -10.30
C GLY A 112 -0.08 -9.17 -11.69
N MET A 113 0.96 -8.65 -12.36
CA MET A 113 1.35 -9.05 -13.70
C MET A 113 2.68 -9.81 -13.76
N TYR A 114 3.57 -9.55 -12.80
CA TYR A 114 4.94 -10.08 -12.86
C TYR A 114 5.20 -11.22 -11.89
N PHE A 115 4.58 -11.18 -10.72
CA PHE A 115 4.71 -12.15 -9.65
C PHE A 115 3.49 -12.14 -8.72
N VAL A 116 3.34 -13.18 -7.92
CA VAL A 116 2.25 -13.26 -6.93
C VAL A 116 2.33 -12.09 -5.96
N PRO A 117 1.22 -11.37 -5.68
CA PRO A 117 1.19 -10.27 -4.72
C PRO A 117 1.74 -10.66 -3.34
N ALA A 118 2.45 -9.73 -2.70
CA ALA A 118 3.19 -9.98 -1.46
C ALA A 118 2.34 -10.58 -0.32
N LEU A 119 1.07 -10.18 -0.21
CA LEU A 119 0.17 -10.67 0.82
C LEU A 119 -0.28 -12.13 0.61
N LEU A 120 -0.08 -12.70 -0.59
CA LEU A 120 -0.41 -14.10 -0.92
C LEU A 120 0.81 -15.03 -1.01
N GLN A 121 2.04 -14.53 -0.88
CA GLN A 121 3.25 -15.33 -1.08
C GLN A 121 3.49 -16.32 0.06
N THR A 122 4.00 -17.51 -0.27
CA THR A 122 4.66 -18.38 0.72
C THR A 122 6.03 -17.80 1.09
N GLU A 123 6.63 -18.26 2.18
CA GLU A 123 7.95 -17.80 2.61
C GLU A 123 9.02 -18.15 1.57
N ASP A 124 9.01 -19.38 1.05
CA ASP A 124 9.98 -19.84 0.04
C ASP A 124 9.83 -19.08 -1.27
N TYR A 125 8.59 -18.80 -1.71
CA TYR A 125 8.35 -17.96 -2.88
C TYR A 125 8.86 -16.53 -2.65
N ALA A 126 8.58 -15.96 -1.47
CA ALA A 126 9.06 -14.62 -1.10
C ALA A 126 10.59 -14.54 -1.11
N ARG A 127 11.26 -15.55 -0.56
CA ARG A 127 12.73 -15.66 -0.57
C ARG A 127 13.26 -15.74 -1.99
N ALA A 128 12.69 -16.61 -2.82
CA ALA A 128 13.12 -16.80 -4.19
C ALA A 128 12.94 -15.53 -5.05
N ILE A 129 11.79 -14.86 -4.95
CA ILE A 129 11.51 -13.66 -5.75
C ILE A 129 12.38 -12.47 -5.30
N ILE A 130 12.59 -12.26 -3.99
CA ILE A 130 13.45 -11.19 -3.49
C ILE A 130 14.89 -11.40 -3.96
N LYS A 131 15.41 -12.64 -3.89
CA LYS A 131 16.74 -12.98 -4.37
C LYS A 131 16.87 -12.82 -5.89
N GLY A 132 15.80 -13.11 -6.64
CA GLY A 132 15.74 -12.88 -8.09
C GLY A 132 15.77 -11.40 -8.48
N ILE A 133 15.06 -10.55 -7.74
CA ILE A 133 15.03 -9.10 -7.97
C ILE A 133 16.35 -8.43 -7.55
N VAL A 134 16.98 -8.92 -6.47
CA VAL A 134 18.23 -8.39 -5.92
C VAL A 134 19.26 -9.51 -5.82
N PRO A 135 19.92 -9.92 -6.92
CA PRO A 135 20.78 -11.13 -6.96
C PRO A 135 21.99 -11.07 -6.00
N LYS A 136 22.43 -9.87 -5.60
CA LYS A 136 23.57 -9.65 -4.70
C LYS A 136 23.14 -9.28 -3.28
N ILE A 137 21.90 -9.59 -2.88
CA ILE A 137 21.42 -9.31 -1.53
C ILE A 137 22.18 -10.17 -0.50
N GLU A 138 22.59 -9.55 0.60
CA GLU A 138 23.16 -10.27 1.74
C GLU A 138 22.10 -11.14 2.41
N GLU A 139 22.49 -12.32 2.92
CA GLU A 139 21.53 -13.32 3.43
C GLU A 139 20.76 -12.80 4.66
N ASP A 140 21.40 -12.01 5.53
CA ASP A 140 20.76 -11.39 6.68
C ASP A 140 19.67 -10.38 6.24
N ILE A 141 19.96 -9.56 5.23
CA ILE A 141 19.01 -8.59 4.66
C ILE A 141 17.86 -9.34 3.95
N LEU A 142 18.17 -10.40 3.23
CA LEU A 142 17.16 -11.26 2.62
C LEU A 142 16.22 -11.84 3.69
N GLY A 143 16.77 -12.37 4.79
CA GLY A 143 16.00 -12.88 5.92
C GLY A 143 15.05 -11.83 6.50
N GLN A 144 15.54 -10.61 6.74
CA GLN A 144 14.75 -9.49 7.25
C GLN A 144 13.61 -9.10 6.29
N ARG A 145 13.88 -9.03 4.99
CA ARG A 145 12.85 -8.72 3.98
C ARG A 145 11.77 -9.79 3.90
N VAL A 146 12.15 -11.06 4.00
CA VAL A 146 11.20 -12.19 4.04
C VAL A 146 10.37 -12.13 5.32
N GLU A 147 10.99 -11.93 6.49
CA GLU A 147 10.28 -11.78 7.76
C GLU A 147 9.26 -10.63 7.70
N ALA A 148 9.68 -9.46 7.25
CA ALA A 148 8.79 -8.31 7.08
C ALA A 148 7.60 -8.64 6.17
N ARG A 149 7.82 -9.38 5.08
CA ARG A 149 6.77 -9.82 4.15
C ARG A 149 5.79 -10.78 4.81
N MET A 150 6.26 -11.71 5.61
CA MET A 150 5.39 -12.62 6.36
C MET A 150 4.60 -11.90 7.46
N ILE A 151 5.19 -10.90 8.12
CA ILE A 151 4.47 -10.07 9.10
C ILE A 151 3.36 -9.26 8.43
N ARG A 152 3.59 -8.68 7.25
CA ARG A 152 2.56 -7.94 6.49
C ARG A 152 1.32 -8.81 6.23
N GLN A 153 1.48 -10.09 5.93
CA GLN A 153 0.38 -11.00 5.64
C GLN A 153 -0.58 -11.20 6.82
N LYS A 154 -0.13 -10.95 8.06
CA LYS A 154 -0.99 -11.00 9.26
C LYS A 154 -2.15 -10.00 9.17
N LEU A 155 -2.04 -8.98 8.30
CA LEU A 155 -3.13 -8.05 8.00
C LEU A 155 -4.41 -8.77 7.55
N LEU A 156 -4.28 -9.83 6.74
CA LEU A 156 -5.42 -10.58 6.20
C LEU A 156 -6.09 -11.52 7.22
N SER A 157 -5.44 -11.77 8.36
CA SER A 157 -5.94 -12.62 9.44
C SER A 157 -6.29 -11.86 10.72
N GLN A 158 -6.32 -10.55 10.70
CA GLN A 158 -6.77 -9.71 11.82
C GLN A 158 -8.27 -9.92 12.10
N ALA A 159 -8.74 -9.49 13.28
CA ALA A 159 -10.16 -9.54 13.65
C ALA A 159 -11.06 -8.73 12.68
N LYS A 160 -10.51 -7.66 12.10
CA LYS A 160 -11.16 -6.82 11.07
C LYS A 160 -10.17 -6.62 9.91
N PRO A 161 -10.02 -7.63 9.04
CA PRO A 161 -9.10 -7.51 7.91
C PRO A 161 -9.68 -6.56 6.86
N PRO A 162 -8.83 -5.91 6.04
CA PRO A 162 -9.31 -5.18 4.88
C PRO A 162 -10.02 -6.12 3.90
N LYS A 163 -10.91 -5.57 3.08
CA LYS A 163 -11.40 -6.29 1.90
C LYS A 163 -10.24 -6.45 0.94
N TYR A 164 -9.77 -7.68 0.73
CA TYR A 164 -8.64 -7.94 -0.17
C TYR A 164 -9.11 -8.59 -1.47
N ARG A 165 -8.59 -8.12 -2.60
CA ARG A 165 -8.78 -8.70 -3.93
C ARG A 165 -7.45 -8.73 -4.67
N ALA A 166 -7.21 -9.80 -5.42
CA ALA A 166 -6.10 -9.90 -6.36
C ALA A 166 -6.62 -10.25 -7.75
N LEU A 167 -6.26 -9.44 -8.74
CA LEU A 167 -6.42 -9.72 -10.16
C LEU A 167 -5.03 -10.12 -10.67
N LEU A 168 -4.90 -11.33 -11.20
CA LEU A 168 -3.62 -11.90 -11.63
C LEU A 168 -3.64 -12.16 -13.13
N ASP A 169 -2.65 -11.62 -13.83
CA ASP A 169 -2.36 -12.12 -15.18
C ASP A 169 -1.92 -13.60 -15.09
N GLU A 170 -2.38 -14.43 -16.01
CA GLU A 170 -2.07 -15.86 -16.01
C GLU A 170 -0.56 -16.15 -16.09
N ALA A 171 0.25 -15.24 -16.66
CA ALA A 171 1.71 -15.38 -16.72
C ALA A 171 2.34 -15.53 -15.33
N VAL A 172 1.75 -14.92 -14.30
CA VAL A 172 2.20 -15.03 -12.91
C VAL A 172 2.20 -16.48 -12.43
N LEU A 173 1.22 -17.27 -12.87
CA LEU A 173 1.01 -18.65 -12.45
C LEU A 173 1.97 -19.63 -13.15
N HIS A 174 2.49 -19.26 -14.30
CA HIS A 174 3.42 -20.08 -15.10
C HIS A 174 4.89 -19.80 -14.80
N ARG A 175 5.20 -18.64 -14.22
CA ARG A 175 6.59 -18.28 -13.88
C ARG A 175 7.07 -19.08 -12.68
N GLN A 176 7.95 -20.03 -12.91
CA GLN A 176 8.46 -20.95 -11.90
C GLN A 176 9.46 -20.28 -10.94
N VAL A 177 8.98 -19.41 -10.08
CA VAL A 177 9.77 -18.73 -9.04
C VAL A 177 10.18 -19.76 -7.98
N GLY A 178 11.48 -19.95 -7.77
CA GLY A 178 12.01 -20.93 -6.82
C GLY A 178 11.94 -22.39 -7.27
N GLY A 179 11.48 -22.63 -8.52
CA GLY A 179 11.31 -23.96 -9.09
C GLY A 179 9.94 -24.58 -8.83
N PRO A 180 9.68 -25.79 -9.43
CA PRO A 180 8.35 -26.41 -9.44
C PRO A 180 7.75 -26.65 -8.05
N ALA A 181 8.56 -27.12 -7.10
CA ALA A 181 8.09 -27.43 -5.74
C ALA A 181 7.61 -26.18 -4.99
N VAL A 182 8.38 -25.08 -5.07
CA VAL A 182 8.02 -23.79 -4.46
C VAL A 182 6.77 -23.22 -5.13
N MET A 183 6.70 -23.31 -6.46
CA MET A 183 5.57 -22.82 -7.22
C MET A 183 4.29 -23.61 -6.94
N ARG A 184 4.37 -24.94 -6.82
CA ARG A 184 3.24 -25.79 -6.41
C ARG A 184 2.69 -25.37 -5.05
N ALA A 185 3.56 -25.23 -4.04
CA ALA A 185 3.17 -24.78 -2.70
C ALA A 185 2.55 -23.35 -2.71
N GLN A 186 3.07 -22.48 -3.59
CA GLN A 186 2.52 -21.15 -3.79
C GLN A 186 1.10 -21.18 -4.37
N LEU A 187 0.84 -21.99 -5.37
CA LEU A 187 -0.49 -22.14 -5.97
C LEU A 187 -1.47 -22.79 -4.97
N ASP A 188 -1.03 -23.78 -4.20
CA ASP A 188 -1.84 -24.36 -3.12
C ASP A 188 -2.22 -23.32 -2.06
N LYS A 189 -1.33 -22.40 -1.70
CA LYS A 189 -1.65 -21.28 -0.80
C LYS A 189 -2.72 -20.36 -1.38
N ILE A 190 -2.62 -20.00 -2.67
CA ILE A 190 -3.63 -19.17 -3.34
C ILE A 190 -4.99 -19.89 -3.33
N LEU A 191 -5.03 -21.17 -3.70
CA LEU A 191 -6.25 -21.98 -3.69
C LEU A 191 -6.87 -22.08 -2.29
N SER A 192 -6.05 -22.24 -1.25
CA SER A 192 -6.52 -22.23 0.14
C SER A 192 -7.15 -20.89 0.51
N PHE A 193 -6.50 -19.78 0.16
CA PHE A 193 -7.05 -18.44 0.38
C PHE A 193 -8.37 -18.23 -0.36
N MET A 194 -8.50 -18.68 -1.61
CA MET A 194 -9.71 -18.58 -2.40
C MET A 194 -10.89 -19.36 -1.80
N ARG A 195 -10.64 -20.51 -1.17
CA ARG A 195 -11.69 -21.27 -0.47
C ARG A 195 -12.34 -20.50 0.68
N GLU A 196 -11.58 -19.63 1.34
CA GLU A 196 -12.05 -18.82 2.46
C GLU A 196 -12.64 -17.48 2.02
N LYS A 197 -12.04 -16.84 1.04
CA LYS A 197 -12.30 -15.42 0.72
C LYS A 197 -12.80 -15.17 -0.71
N ALA A 198 -12.68 -16.13 -1.64
CA ALA A 198 -13.06 -16.01 -3.06
C ALA A 198 -12.54 -14.74 -3.75
N ALA A 199 -11.37 -14.25 -3.35
CA ALA A 199 -10.88 -12.90 -3.63
C ALA A 199 -9.77 -12.86 -4.69
N VAL A 200 -9.52 -13.94 -5.43
CA VAL A 200 -8.53 -14.00 -6.52
C VAL A 200 -9.23 -14.32 -7.83
N GLN A 201 -8.91 -13.55 -8.85
CA GLN A 201 -9.37 -13.77 -10.22
C GLN A 201 -8.18 -13.75 -11.18
N VAL A 202 -8.23 -14.57 -12.21
CA VAL A 202 -7.18 -14.73 -13.21
C VAL A 202 -7.64 -14.12 -14.53
N ILE A 203 -6.81 -13.29 -15.13
CA ILE A 203 -6.96 -12.82 -16.51
C ILE A 203 -6.25 -13.84 -17.41
N PRO A 204 -7.02 -14.63 -18.17
CA PRO A 204 -6.44 -15.73 -18.93
C PRO A 204 -5.73 -15.25 -20.20
N TYR A 205 -4.77 -16.02 -20.69
CA TYR A 205 -4.02 -15.69 -21.91
C TYR A 205 -4.92 -15.49 -23.15
N GLU A 206 -6.08 -16.13 -23.18
CA GLU A 206 -7.05 -16.02 -24.26
C GLU A 206 -7.59 -14.60 -24.47
N VAL A 207 -7.53 -13.73 -23.44
CA VAL A 207 -7.90 -12.30 -23.56
C VAL A 207 -6.94 -11.56 -24.51
N GLY A 208 -5.69 -11.99 -24.60
CA GLY A 208 -4.69 -11.34 -25.43
C GLY A 208 -4.25 -10.01 -24.83
N ALA A 209 -4.41 -8.91 -25.58
CA ALA A 209 -4.09 -7.57 -25.09
C ALA A 209 -5.31 -6.96 -24.37
N TYR A 210 -5.07 -6.39 -23.21
CA TYR A 210 -6.11 -5.76 -22.37
C TYR A 210 -5.62 -4.45 -21.73
N GLY A 211 -6.53 -3.64 -21.20
CA GLY A 211 -6.20 -2.39 -20.53
C GLY A 211 -5.30 -2.62 -19.31
N ALA A 212 -4.33 -1.74 -19.09
CA ALA A 212 -3.34 -1.81 -18.00
C ALA A 212 -2.36 -3.02 -18.07
N ILE A 213 -2.25 -3.72 -19.22
CA ILE A 213 -1.31 -4.84 -19.42
C ILE A 213 0.17 -4.44 -19.20
N ASP A 214 0.49 -3.16 -19.24
CA ASP A 214 1.82 -2.60 -19.01
C ASP A 214 2.05 -2.15 -17.56
N SER A 215 1.11 -2.43 -16.66
CA SER A 215 1.10 -1.92 -15.29
C SER A 215 1.10 -3.04 -14.25
N ASN A 216 1.50 -2.70 -13.02
CA ASN A 216 1.40 -3.55 -11.82
C ASN A 216 1.24 -2.62 -10.63
N PHE A 217 0.12 -2.73 -9.91
CA PHE A 217 -0.19 -1.75 -8.88
C PHE A 217 -1.06 -2.31 -7.75
N ASP A 218 -1.01 -1.63 -6.61
CA ASP A 218 -1.89 -1.82 -5.47
C ASP A 218 -2.80 -0.60 -5.30
N TYR A 219 -4.11 -0.80 -5.33
CA TYR A 219 -5.13 0.22 -5.08
C TYR A 219 -5.61 0.11 -3.62
N LEU A 220 -5.44 1.16 -2.84
CA LEU A 220 -5.78 1.23 -1.42
C LEU A 220 -6.95 2.17 -1.19
N GLU A 221 -7.99 1.69 -0.51
CA GLU A 221 -9.15 2.50 -0.10
C GLU A 221 -9.09 2.76 1.41
N PHE A 222 -9.47 3.97 1.84
CA PHE A 222 -9.38 4.41 3.24
C PHE A 222 -10.75 4.85 3.77
N ALA A 223 -11.76 3.98 3.71
CA ALA A 223 -13.10 4.29 4.20
C ALA A 223 -13.10 4.71 5.68
N GLY A 224 -13.84 5.78 5.98
CA GLY A 224 -13.95 6.34 7.33
C GLY A 224 -12.76 7.22 7.76
N THR A 225 -11.91 7.61 6.82
CA THR A 225 -10.86 8.61 7.01
C THR A 225 -11.07 9.79 6.07
N MET A 226 -10.32 10.88 6.26
CA MET A 226 -10.28 12.03 5.35
C MET A 226 -9.31 11.80 4.17
N LEU A 227 -8.59 10.69 4.16
CA LEU A 227 -7.58 10.41 3.14
C LEU A 227 -8.23 9.98 1.84
N PRO A 228 -7.75 10.46 0.69
CA PRO A 228 -8.14 9.94 -0.61
C PRO A 228 -7.65 8.50 -0.78
N ASP A 229 -8.28 7.79 -1.70
CA ASP A 229 -7.73 6.53 -2.20
C ASP A 229 -6.32 6.75 -2.73
N LEU A 230 -5.53 5.68 -2.74
CA LEU A 230 -4.14 5.70 -3.14
C LEU A 230 -3.84 4.57 -4.10
N VAL A 231 -3.09 4.86 -5.15
CA VAL A 231 -2.46 3.82 -5.96
C VAL A 231 -0.96 3.83 -5.73
N PHE A 232 -0.42 2.65 -5.44
CA PHE A 232 1.01 2.41 -5.31
C PHE A 232 1.51 1.61 -6.50
N VAL A 233 2.53 2.16 -7.18
CA VAL A 233 3.22 1.49 -8.29
C VAL A 233 4.67 1.32 -7.91
N GLU A 234 5.13 0.07 -7.87
CA GLU A 234 6.52 -0.26 -7.55
C GLU A 234 7.34 -0.36 -8.84
N GLY A 235 8.39 0.45 -8.95
CA GLY A 235 9.37 0.39 -10.03
C GLY A 235 10.74 -0.06 -9.55
N LEU A 236 11.66 -0.33 -10.48
CA LEU A 236 13.01 -0.82 -10.20
C LEU A 236 13.81 0.12 -9.27
N VAL A 237 13.70 1.42 -9.48
CA VAL A 237 14.50 2.44 -8.76
C VAL A 237 13.65 3.42 -7.95
N SER A 238 12.35 3.48 -8.19
CA SER A 238 11.44 4.44 -7.56
C SER A 238 10.07 3.84 -7.33
N HIS A 239 9.32 4.44 -6.42
CA HIS A 239 7.93 4.10 -6.13
C HIS A 239 7.07 5.33 -6.42
N LEU A 240 5.91 5.11 -7.03
CA LEU A 240 4.92 6.16 -7.27
C LEU A 240 3.75 5.99 -6.32
N TYR A 241 3.29 7.10 -5.77
CA TYR A 241 2.08 7.20 -4.97
C TYR A 241 1.15 8.15 -5.71
N GLN A 242 0.09 7.63 -6.32
CA GLN A 242 -0.89 8.40 -7.06
C GLN A 242 -2.09 8.66 -6.15
N GLU A 243 -2.47 9.93 -6.01
CA GLU A 243 -3.54 10.39 -5.11
C GLU A 243 -4.41 11.47 -5.75
N ARG A 244 -4.05 11.93 -6.96
CA ARG A 244 -4.85 12.93 -7.66
C ARG A 244 -6.16 12.31 -8.11
N PRO A 245 -7.30 13.01 -7.92
CA PRO A 245 -8.60 12.46 -8.26
C PRO A 245 -8.69 11.90 -9.69
N GLU A 246 -8.08 12.60 -10.66
CA GLU A 246 -8.10 12.18 -12.06
C GLU A 246 -7.27 10.90 -12.29
N GLU A 247 -6.17 10.73 -11.57
CA GLU A 247 -5.33 9.53 -11.63
C GLU A 247 -6.04 8.35 -10.96
N ILE A 248 -6.61 8.57 -9.78
CA ILE A 248 -7.37 7.55 -9.04
C ILE A 248 -8.56 7.04 -9.88
N GLU A 249 -9.29 7.95 -10.56
CA GLU A 249 -10.41 7.55 -11.41
C GLU A 249 -9.98 6.66 -12.57
N ARG A 250 -8.86 6.97 -13.23
CA ARG A 250 -8.30 6.11 -14.30
C ARG A 250 -7.96 4.71 -13.80
N TYR A 251 -7.38 4.59 -12.59
CA TYR A 251 -7.09 3.27 -12.02
C TYR A 251 -8.35 2.53 -11.61
N ARG A 252 -9.40 3.23 -11.18
CA ARG A 252 -10.71 2.63 -10.87
C ARG A 252 -11.36 2.08 -12.14
N GLU A 253 -11.40 2.85 -13.21
CA GLU A 253 -11.87 2.40 -14.52
C GLU A 253 -11.08 1.19 -15.03
N ALA A 254 -9.75 1.24 -14.90
CA ALA A 254 -8.88 0.11 -15.25
C ALA A 254 -9.21 -1.15 -14.43
N LEU A 255 -9.45 -1.03 -13.13
CA LEU A 255 -9.82 -2.17 -12.28
C LEU A 255 -11.20 -2.74 -12.63
N GLU A 256 -12.16 -1.92 -13.06
CA GLU A 256 -13.46 -2.40 -13.54
C GLU A 256 -13.27 -3.20 -14.82
N TYR A 257 -12.54 -2.65 -15.79
CA TYR A 257 -12.22 -3.34 -17.03
C TYR A 257 -11.48 -4.67 -16.79
N LEU A 258 -10.44 -4.68 -15.95
CA LEU A 258 -9.69 -5.89 -15.61
C LEU A 258 -10.56 -6.97 -14.94
N ARG A 259 -11.57 -6.58 -14.17
CA ARG A 259 -12.52 -7.52 -13.55
C ARG A 259 -13.45 -8.15 -14.58
N ASP A 260 -13.85 -7.40 -15.58
CA ASP A 260 -14.73 -7.91 -16.64
C ASP A 260 -14.00 -8.91 -17.55
N GLU A 261 -12.69 -8.70 -17.78
CA GLU A 261 -11.83 -9.62 -18.56
C GLU A 261 -11.39 -10.85 -17.75
N ALA A 262 -11.41 -10.77 -16.41
CA ALA A 262 -10.95 -11.87 -15.57
C ALA A 262 -12.00 -12.98 -15.46
N LEU A 263 -11.53 -14.22 -15.38
CA LEU A 263 -12.35 -15.36 -15.01
C LEU A 263 -13.04 -15.09 -13.66
N ASN A 264 -14.26 -15.59 -13.51
CA ASN A 264 -14.90 -15.57 -12.19
C ASN A 264 -14.08 -16.41 -11.16
N PRO A 265 -14.30 -16.26 -9.86
CA PRO A 265 -13.48 -16.94 -8.84
C PRO A 265 -13.45 -18.46 -8.97
N ARG A 266 -14.54 -19.11 -9.40
CA ARG A 266 -14.61 -20.57 -9.58
C ARG A 266 -13.75 -21.05 -10.74
N ASP A 267 -13.85 -20.38 -11.89
CA ASP A 267 -13.09 -20.72 -13.07
C ASP A 267 -11.60 -20.35 -12.91
N SER A 268 -11.32 -19.27 -12.16
CA SER A 268 -9.96 -18.92 -11.73
C SER A 268 -9.33 -20.02 -10.88
N ALA A 269 -10.06 -20.54 -9.89
CA ALA A 269 -9.57 -21.64 -9.06
C ALA A 269 -9.25 -22.88 -9.90
N LYS A 270 -10.16 -23.26 -10.83
CA LYS A 270 -9.95 -24.36 -11.75
C LYS A 270 -8.70 -24.16 -12.62
N ARG A 271 -8.50 -22.98 -13.18
CA ARG A 271 -7.31 -22.64 -13.98
C ARG A 271 -6.03 -22.78 -13.14
N ILE A 272 -6.04 -22.30 -11.89
CA ILE A 272 -4.89 -22.45 -10.98
C ILE A 272 -4.61 -23.93 -10.66
N GLU A 273 -5.65 -24.75 -10.43
CA GLU A 273 -5.52 -26.19 -10.21
C GLU A 273 -4.89 -26.90 -11.42
N GLU A 274 -5.38 -26.60 -12.62
CA GLU A 274 -4.86 -27.17 -13.89
C GLU A 274 -3.37 -26.83 -14.10
N ILE A 275 -2.94 -25.63 -13.74
CA ILE A 275 -1.53 -25.20 -13.82
C ILE A 275 -0.70 -25.90 -12.76
N ARG A 276 -1.18 -25.93 -11.50
CA ARG A 276 -0.50 -26.59 -10.38
C ARG A 276 -0.24 -28.09 -10.67
N ASP A 277 -1.21 -28.77 -11.24
CA ASP A 277 -1.13 -30.22 -11.50
C ASP A 277 -0.15 -30.56 -12.62
N LYS A 278 0.25 -29.58 -13.43
CA LYS A 278 1.29 -29.74 -14.47
C LYS A 278 2.71 -29.45 -13.95
N LEU A 279 2.87 -28.94 -12.71
CA LEU A 279 4.18 -28.71 -12.08
C LEU A 279 4.70 -30.00 -11.44
#